data_649827e1af0a70c04fab31848aafffe7
#
_entry.id   649827e1af0a70c04fab31848aafffe7
#
_cell.length_a   1.000
_cell.length_b   1.000
_cell.length_c   1.000
_cell.angle_alpha   90.00
_cell.angle_beta   90.00
_cell.angle_gamma   90.00
#
_symmetry.space_group_name_H-M   'P 1'
#
loop_
_entity.id
_entity.type
_entity.pdbx_description
1 polymer ?
#
loop_
_entity_poly.entity_id
_entity_poly.type
_entity_poly.pdbx_seq_one_letter_code
_entity_poly.pdbx_strand_id
1 'polypeptide(L)'
;MAKVTVEENADIAVMSFEDALAELEAIVRDLEEGKGNLEDSIGAYERGAALKLHCERKLNEAKAKVEKISIGSGGETQLVSVDLE
;
A
#
# COMPACT_ATOMS: atom_id res chain seq x y z
N MET A 1 -16.07 13.92 -11.56
CA MET A 1 -15.92 13.66 -11.55
C MET A 1 -15.54 12.68 -11.33
N ALA A 2 -15.48 12.52 -11.23
CA ALA A 2 -15.29 11.74 -10.75
C ALA A 2 -14.66 10.76 -11.12
N LYS A 3 -14.20 10.57 -11.59
CA LYS A 3 -13.62 9.74 -12.03
C LYS A 3 -12.47 9.62 -11.84
N VAL A 4 -12.00 9.64 -11.08
CA VAL A 4 -10.90 9.53 -10.77
C VAL A 4 -10.49 8.49 -11.12
N THR A 5 -10.71 7.99 -11.22
CA THR A 5 -10.51 7.08 -11.55
C THR A 5 -9.54 6.24 -11.71
N VAL A 6 -9.66 5.13 -12.15
CA VAL A 6 -8.67 4.20 -12.40
C VAL A 6 -7.58 4.77 -13.18
N GLU A 7 -7.85 5.62 -14.10
CA GLU A 7 -6.80 6.14 -14.88
C GLU A 7 -5.90 7.04 -14.14
N GLU A 8 -6.42 7.82 -13.25
CA GLU A 8 -5.57 8.67 -12.50
C GLU A 8 -4.66 7.94 -11.59
N ASN A 9 -5.03 6.78 -11.15
CA ASN A 9 -4.22 6.01 -10.22
C ASN A 9 -3.58 4.80 -10.88
N ALA A 10 -3.56 4.77 -12.19
CA ALA A 10 -3.00 3.62 -12.87
C ALA A 10 -1.52 3.46 -12.61
N ASP A 11 -0.83 4.55 -12.34
CA ASP A 11 0.60 4.46 -12.06
C ASP A 11 0.86 3.71 -10.77
N ILE A 12 -0.09 3.67 -9.86
CA ILE A 12 0.12 2.97 -8.61
C ILE A 12 0.34 1.49 -8.85
N ALA A 13 -0.33 0.94 -9.84
CA ALA A 13 -0.23 -0.49 -10.07
C ALA A 13 1.18 -0.96 -10.35
N VAL A 14 2.03 -0.08 -10.85
CA VAL A 14 3.41 -0.47 -11.14
C VAL A 14 4.41 0.04 -10.12
N MET A 15 3.94 0.63 -9.04
CA MET A 15 4.85 1.13 -8.03
C MET A 15 5.35 -0.01 -7.15
N SER A 16 6.57 0.15 -6.66
CA SER A 16 7.04 -0.79 -5.66
C SER A 16 6.32 -0.52 -4.35
N PHE A 17 6.38 -1.47 -3.46
CA PHE A 17 5.78 -1.30 -2.14
C PHE A 17 6.43 -0.08 -1.46
N GLU A 18 7.74 0.02 -1.54
CA GLU A 18 8.45 1.09 -0.86
C GLU A 18 8.06 2.47 -1.38
N ASP A 19 7.92 2.59 -2.69
CA ASP A 19 7.54 3.86 -3.26
C ASP A 19 6.10 4.21 -2.90
N ALA A 20 5.23 3.23 -2.94
CA ALA A 20 3.84 3.47 -2.60
C ALA A 20 3.71 3.87 -1.14
N LEU A 21 4.45 3.22 -0.27
CA LEU A 21 4.40 3.54 1.13
C LEU A 21 4.92 4.94 1.40
N ALA A 22 5.99 5.31 0.74
CA ALA A 22 6.55 6.65 0.93
C ALA A 22 5.57 7.72 0.51
N GLU A 23 4.90 7.50 -0.60
CA GLU A 23 3.93 8.48 -1.04
C GLU A 23 2.74 8.52 -0.10
N LEU A 24 2.30 7.38 0.37
CA LEU A 24 1.20 7.33 1.30
C LEU A 24 1.54 8.09 2.57
N GLU A 25 2.75 7.91 3.07
CA GLU A 25 3.16 8.61 4.27
C GLU A 25 3.19 10.12 4.06
N ALA A 26 3.60 10.55 2.89
CA ALA A 26 3.62 11.98 2.61
C ALA A 26 2.20 12.53 2.56
N ILE A 27 1.28 11.77 2.00
CA ILE A 27 -0.10 12.22 1.93
C ILE A 27 -0.69 12.32 3.32
N VAL A 28 -0.44 11.34 4.16
CA VAL A 28 -0.97 11.37 5.51
C VAL A 28 -0.43 12.59 6.26
N ARG A 29 0.85 12.86 6.08
CA ARG A 29 1.45 13.99 6.75
C ARG A 29 0.81 15.29 6.28
N ASP A 30 0.59 15.43 4.99
CA ASP A 30 -0.01 16.65 4.48
C ASP A 30 -1.43 16.83 4.98
N LEU A 31 -2.17 15.74 5.06
CA LEU A 31 -3.53 15.81 5.56
C LEU A 31 -3.54 16.19 7.04
N GLU A 32 -2.62 15.62 7.79
CA GLU A 32 -2.57 15.94 9.21
C GLU A 32 -2.18 17.38 9.45
N GLU A 33 -1.36 17.92 8.61
CA GLU A 33 -0.95 19.29 8.76
C GLU A 33 -1.97 20.28 8.23
N GLY A 34 -2.97 19.78 7.52
CA GLY A 34 -4.03 20.68 7.05
C GLY A 34 -3.61 21.60 5.95
N LYS A 35 -2.62 21.20 5.17
CA LYS A 35 -2.21 22.03 4.09
C LYS A 35 -3.18 21.90 2.94
N GLY A 36 -3.32 22.89 2.19
CA GLY A 36 -4.16 22.82 1.03
C GLY A 36 -5.63 23.02 1.36
N ASN A 37 -6.44 23.09 0.34
CA ASN A 37 -7.85 23.33 0.55
C ASN A 37 -8.58 22.00 0.59
N LEU A 38 -9.87 22.08 0.80
CA LEU A 38 -10.69 20.89 0.95
C LEU A 38 -10.66 19.99 -0.28
N GLU A 39 -10.71 20.57 -1.44
CA GLU A 39 -10.71 19.78 -2.64
C GLU A 39 -9.43 19.03 -2.80
N ASP A 40 -8.31 19.68 -2.49
CA ASP A 40 -7.02 19.02 -2.57
C ASP A 40 -6.95 17.89 -1.55
N SER A 41 -7.53 18.10 -0.38
CA SER A 41 -7.51 17.09 0.65
C SER A 41 -8.31 15.86 0.25
N ILE A 42 -9.44 16.08 -0.42
CA ILE A 42 -10.24 14.96 -0.87
C ILE A 42 -9.49 14.15 -1.92
N GLY A 43 -8.85 14.83 -2.87
CA GLY A 43 -8.07 14.13 -3.87
C GLY A 43 -6.92 13.36 -3.27
N ALA A 44 -6.26 13.98 -2.30
CA ALA A 44 -5.16 13.31 -1.62
C ALA A 44 -5.65 12.09 -0.86
N TYR A 45 -6.80 12.22 -0.23
CA TYR A 45 -7.36 11.09 0.50
C TYR A 45 -7.67 9.93 -0.44
N GLU A 46 -8.24 10.24 -1.59
CA GLU A 46 -8.57 9.19 -2.54
C GLU A 46 -7.32 8.50 -3.06
N ARG A 47 -6.28 9.28 -3.35
CA ARG A 47 -5.05 8.66 -3.79
C ARG A 47 -4.42 7.86 -2.65
N GLY A 48 -4.51 8.36 -1.44
CA GLY A 48 -4.00 7.62 -0.29
C GLY A 48 -4.69 6.29 -0.13
N ALA A 49 -6.00 6.26 -0.34
CA ALA A 49 -6.74 5.00 -0.23
C ALA A 49 -6.28 4.00 -1.28
N ALA A 50 -6.00 4.47 -2.49
CA ALA A 50 -5.53 3.58 -3.54
C ALA A 50 -4.13 3.08 -3.22
N LEU A 51 -3.27 3.94 -2.69
CA LEU A 51 -1.93 3.53 -2.31
C LEU A 51 -1.98 2.52 -1.17
N LYS A 52 -2.88 2.73 -0.22
CA LYS A 52 -3.01 1.81 0.89
C LYS A 52 -3.41 0.42 0.39
N LEU A 53 -4.36 0.38 -0.52
CA LEU A 53 -4.80 -0.89 -1.05
C LEU A 53 -3.67 -1.59 -1.79
N HIS A 54 -2.89 -0.83 -2.54
CA HIS A 54 -1.76 -1.39 -3.27
C HIS A 54 -0.73 -1.97 -2.29
N CYS A 55 -0.44 -1.24 -1.22
CA CYS A 55 0.50 -1.71 -0.24
C CYS A 55 0.01 -2.99 0.43
N GLU A 56 -1.29 -3.05 0.74
CA GLU A 56 -1.84 -4.24 1.34
C GLU A 56 -1.74 -5.43 0.41
N ARG A 57 -1.98 -5.20 -0.87
CA ARG A 57 -1.89 -6.27 -1.84
C ARG A 57 -0.46 -6.78 -1.94
N LYS A 58 0.50 -5.86 -1.95
CA LYS A 58 1.90 -6.26 -2.01
C LYS A 58 2.32 -7.03 -0.78
N LEU A 59 1.85 -6.60 0.38
CA LEU A 59 2.18 -7.32 1.60
C LEU A 59 1.58 -8.71 1.61
N ASN A 60 0.36 -8.83 1.11
CA ASN A 60 -0.28 -10.13 1.06
C ASN A 60 0.45 -11.05 0.09
N GLU A 61 0.92 -10.52 -1.02
CA GLU A 61 1.68 -11.33 -1.96
C GLU A 61 2.98 -11.80 -1.33
N ALA A 62 3.65 -10.93 -0.61
CA ALA A 62 4.90 -11.30 0.02
C ALA A 62 4.66 -12.32 1.11
N LYS A 63 3.59 -12.15 1.85
CA LYS A 63 3.28 -13.09 2.92
C LYS A 63 2.99 -14.47 2.34
N ALA A 64 2.26 -14.52 1.25
CA ALA A 64 1.96 -15.79 0.63
C ALA A 64 3.24 -16.48 0.15
N LYS A 65 4.18 -15.71 -0.35
CA LYS A 65 5.44 -16.30 -0.79
C LYS A 65 6.24 -16.84 0.37
N VAL A 66 6.24 -16.13 1.47
CA VAL A 66 6.96 -16.59 2.64
C VAL A 66 6.34 -17.86 3.19
N GLU A 67 5.01 -17.93 3.21
CA GLU A 67 4.35 -19.12 3.70
C GLU A 67 4.66 -20.31 2.82
N LYS A 68 4.71 -20.10 1.51
CA LYS A 68 5.00 -21.17 0.61
C LYS A 68 6.40 -21.67 0.79
N ILE A 69 7.34 -20.77 0.99
CA ILE A 69 8.72 -21.17 1.20
C ILE A 69 8.82 -21.95 2.49
N SER A 70 8.16 -21.50 3.50
CA SER A 70 8.22 -22.16 4.79
C SER A 70 7.70 -23.59 4.69
N ILE A 71 6.61 -23.79 4.03
CA ILE A 71 6.07 -25.12 3.87
C ILE A 71 7.01 -25.95 3.05
N GLY A 72 7.54 -25.37 2.02
CA GLY A 72 8.45 -26.14 1.16
C GLY A 72 9.71 -26.51 1.83
N SER A 73 10.09 -25.82 2.88
CA SER A 73 11.31 -26.17 3.54
C SER A 73 11.08 -27.09 4.64
N GLY A 74 10.03 -27.74 4.68
CA GLY A 74 9.98 -28.76 5.62
C GLY A 74 9.42 -28.40 6.91
N GLY A 75 8.59 -27.54 6.92
CA GLY A 75 7.96 -27.37 8.14
C GLY A 75 8.47 -26.36 9.03
N GLU A 76 9.27 -25.58 8.61
CA GLU A 76 9.72 -24.62 9.47
C GLU A 76 8.72 -23.56 9.54
N THR A 77 7.60 -23.79 9.92
CA THR A 77 6.57 -22.85 9.86
C THR A 77 6.68 -21.72 10.80
N GLN A 78 7.42 -21.90 11.82
CA GLN A 78 7.51 -20.84 12.75
C GLN A 78 8.15 -19.64 12.15
N LEU A 79 8.78 -19.81 11.04
CA LEU A 79 9.36 -18.71 10.45
C LEU A 79 8.36 -17.70 10.06
N VAL A 80 7.28 -18.17 9.70
CA VAL A 80 6.29 -17.34 9.25
C VAL A 80 5.75 -16.45 10.27
N SER A 81 5.65 -16.95 11.39
CA SER A 81 5.03 -16.21 12.41
C SER A 81 5.70 -14.97 12.71
N VAL A 82 6.87 -14.98 12.39
CA VAL A 82 7.53 -13.97 12.74
C VAL A 82 7.28 -12.88 12.02
N ASP A 83 7.13 -12.99 11.05
CA ASP A 83 7.13 -12.07 10.27
C ASP A 83 6.33 -11.10 10.39
N LEU A 84 6.20 -10.73 10.25
CA LEU A 84 5.49 -9.80 10.05
C LEU A 84 4.76 -9.19 10.85
N GLU A 85 4.66 -9.15 11.53
CA GLU A 85 3.89 -8.49 12.20
C GLU A 85 4.26 -7.80 12.75
#